data_09d31b4212806edfcb5bcdd7253fed20
#
_entry.id   09d31b4212806edfcb5bcdd7253fed20
#
_cell.length_a   1.000
_cell.length_b   1.000
_cell.length_c   1.000
_cell.angle_alpha   90.00
_cell.angle_beta   90.00
_cell.angle_gamma   90.00
#
_symmetry.space_group_name_H-M   'P 1'
#
loop_
_entity.id
_entity.type
_entity.pdbx_description
1 polymer ?
#
loop_
_entity_poly.entity_id
_entity_poly.type
_entity_poly.pdbx_seq_one_letter_code
_entity_poly.pdbx_strand_id
1 'polypeptide(L)'
;MAACDRCGRCLQACPYGIVTPVPLAENLVAYGTPTLAFDHGCCDFCMQCVDACPTGALAYGGPRERDLGVAVVVKDACVAWDWAGCTVCKDECPVEGAITLDDHDRPVVHPEYCDGCGKCEQVCPSASLRAYDASVEDKGIVVVSRSSEAAQATGAVSSEELASKRTVAVAQANAASPHTKGVHPDGHDATREAGA
;
A
#
# COMPACT_ATOMS: atom_id res chain seq x y z
N MET A 1 10.23 -6.77 -18.13
CA MET A 1 9.77 -7.27 -16.83
C MET A 1 10.84 -8.19 -16.27
N ALA A 2 11.49 -7.81 -15.18
CA ALA A 2 12.20 -8.81 -14.40
C ALA A 2 11.13 -9.78 -13.90
N ALA A 3 11.21 -11.05 -14.31
CA ALA A 3 10.17 -12.01 -13.98
C ALA A 3 10.28 -12.38 -12.51
N CYS A 4 9.22 -12.18 -11.73
CA CYS A 4 9.11 -12.74 -10.39
C CYS A 4 9.06 -14.27 -10.48
N ASP A 5 10.00 -14.95 -9.81
CA ASP A 5 10.05 -16.43 -9.73
C ASP A 5 9.14 -17.01 -8.64
N ARG A 6 8.38 -16.16 -7.94
CA ARG A 6 7.44 -16.52 -6.86
C ARG A 6 8.12 -17.28 -5.70
N CYS A 7 9.39 -17.02 -5.44
CA CYS A 7 10.17 -17.71 -4.40
C CYS A 7 9.76 -17.42 -2.96
N GLY A 8 8.93 -16.40 -2.73
CA GLY A 8 8.41 -16.04 -1.41
C GLY A 8 9.40 -15.38 -0.45
N ARG A 9 10.63 -15.08 -0.85
CA ARG A 9 11.65 -14.46 0.03
C ARG A 9 11.22 -13.08 0.54
N CYS A 10 10.59 -12.26 -0.30
CA CYS A 10 10.08 -10.95 0.10
C CYS A 10 8.97 -11.02 1.15
N LEU A 11 8.16 -12.10 1.15
CA LEU A 11 7.13 -12.34 2.16
C LEU A 11 7.76 -12.58 3.54
N GLN A 12 8.84 -13.39 3.57
CA GLN A 12 9.55 -13.73 4.80
C GLN A 12 10.42 -12.56 5.31
N ALA A 13 10.91 -11.73 4.41
CA ALA A 13 11.76 -10.60 4.75
C ALA A 13 10.98 -9.40 5.32
N CYS A 14 9.67 -9.32 5.10
CA CYS A 14 8.88 -8.20 5.58
C CYS A 14 8.59 -8.32 7.09
N PRO A 15 9.14 -7.44 7.95
CA PRO A 15 8.94 -7.53 9.40
C PRO A 15 7.50 -7.23 9.83
N TYR A 16 6.73 -6.56 8.97
CA TYR A 16 5.34 -6.17 9.23
C TYR A 16 4.32 -7.14 8.63
N GLY A 17 4.78 -8.16 7.88
CA GLY A 17 3.92 -9.16 7.27
C GLY A 17 2.95 -8.64 6.21
N ILE A 18 3.17 -7.43 5.69
CA ILE A 18 2.29 -6.79 4.70
C ILE A 18 2.50 -7.29 3.27
N VAL A 19 3.61 -7.99 3.00
CA VAL A 19 3.83 -8.62 1.69
C VAL A 19 3.20 -10.00 1.71
N THR A 20 2.17 -10.20 0.91
CA THR A 20 1.38 -11.43 0.82
C THR A 20 1.35 -11.96 -0.60
N PRO A 21 1.15 -13.27 -0.82
CA PRO A 21 0.99 -13.80 -2.17
C PRO A 21 -0.43 -13.51 -2.68
N VAL A 22 -0.56 -13.14 -3.95
CA VAL A 22 -1.88 -13.02 -4.59
C VAL A 22 -2.60 -14.38 -4.52
N PRO A 23 -3.82 -14.44 -3.95
CA PRO A 23 -4.60 -15.67 -3.87
C PRO A 23 -5.04 -16.18 -5.25
N LEU A 24 -5.20 -17.49 -5.40
CA LEU A 24 -5.69 -18.10 -6.64
C LEU A 24 -7.10 -17.61 -7.02
N ALA A 25 -7.94 -17.37 -6.01
CA ALA A 25 -9.31 -16.91 -6.20
C ALA A 25 -9.41 -15.49 -6.77
N GLU A 26 -8.39 -14.65 -6.54
CA GLU A 26 -8.38 -13.28 -7.03
C GLU A 26 -7.87 -13.19 -8.47
N ASN A 27 -6.75 -13.88 -8.77
CA ASN A 27 -6.16 -13.80 -10.10
C ASN A 27 -5.27 -15.00 -10.42
N LEU A 28 -5.73 -15.83 -11.37
CA LEU A 28 -5.03 -17.02 -11.80
C LEU A 28 -3.65 -16.73 -12.42
N VAL A 29 -3.52 -15.63 -13.17
CA VAL A 29 -2.27 -15.25 -13.85
C VAL A 29 -1.25 -14.71 -12.86
N ALA A 30 -1.72 -13.90 -11.90
CA ALA A 30 -0.89 -13.29 -10.86
C ALA A 30 -0.71 -14.19 -9.62
N TYR A 31 -1.34 -15.37 -9.56
CA TYR A 31 -1.26 -16.26 -8.41
C TYR A 31 0.16 -16.44 -7.89
N GLY A 32 0.35 -16.25 -6.58
CA GLY A 32 1.63 -16.41 -5.91
C GLY A 32 2.64 -15.27 -6.12
N THR A 33 2.33 -14.25 -6.92
CA THR A 33 3.15 -13.03 -6.97
C THR A 33 2.95 -12.20 -5.71
N PRO A 34 3.97 -11.43 -5.24
CA PRO A 34 3.81 -10.60 -4.06
C PRO A 34 2.83 -9.44 -4.33
N THR A 35 1.96 -9.20 -3.37
CA THR A 35 1.09 -8.02 -3.27
C THR A 35 1.20 -7.42 -1.88
N LEU A 36 0.62 -6.24 -1.66
CA LEU A 36 0.57 -5.59 -0.36
C LEU A 36 -0.83 -5.72 0.24
N ALA A 37 -0.89 -6.10 1.52
CA ALA A 37 -2.10 -6.15 2.32
C ALA A 37 -1.84 -5.41 3.64
N PHE A 38 -2.64 -4.39 3.91
CA PHE A 38 -2.44 -3.49 5.07
C PHE A 38 -3.40 -3.78 6.23
N ASP A 39 -3.97 -4.98 6.30
CA ASP A 39 -4.92 -5.35 7.36
C ASP A 39 -4.29 -5.34 8.74
N HIS A 40 -3.03 -5.74 8.85
CA HIS A 40 -2.34 -5.92 10.12
C HIS A 40 -1.07 -5.08 10.28
N GLY A 41 -0.66 -4.36 9.27
CA GLY A 41 0.56 -3.57 9.29
C GLY A 41 0.58 -2.46 8.24
N CYS A 42 1.59 -1.61 8.32
CA CYS A 42 1.90 -0.59 7.32
C CYS A 42 3.36 -0.69 6.90
N CYS A 43 3.72 -0.10 5.77
CA CYS A 43 5.10 -0.07 5.30
C CYS A 43 5.87 1.08 5.96
N ASP A 44 7.04 0.79 6.51
CA ASP A 44 8.00 1.79 7.00
C ASP A 44 9.11 2.11 5.99
N PHE A 45 9.02 1.52 4.80
CA PHE A 45 10.01 1.66 3.72
C PHE A 45 11.42 1.14 4.08
N CYS A 46 11.52 0.10 4.92
CA CYS A 46 12.79 -0.53 5.31
C CYS A 46 13.51 -1.27 4.17
N MET A 47 12.85 -1.45 3.04
CA MET A 47 13.37 -2.07 1.80
C MET A 47 13.89 -3.51 1.92
N GLN A 48 13.74 -4.18 3.05
CA GLN A 48 14.20 -5.57 3.25
C GLN A 48 13.61 -6.55 2.23
N CYS A 49 12.36 -6.31 1.78
CA CYS A 49 11.73 -7.12 0.73
C CYS A 49 12.42 -6.95 -0.64
N VAL A 50 12.97 -5.78 -0.91
CA VAL A 50 13.75 -5.48 -2.14
C VAL A 50 15.09 -6.18 -2.07
N ASP A 51 15.82 -6.06 -0.96
CA ASP A 51 17.13 -6.69 -0.74
C ASP A 51 17.06 -8.22 -0.79
N ALA A 52 15.95 -8.80 -0.32
CA ALA A 52 15.71 -10.23 -0.36
C ALA A 52 15.32 -10.76 -1.75
N CYS A 53 15.04 -9.89 -2.72
CA CYS A 53 14.56 -10.30 -4.06
C CYS A 53 15.72 -10.74 -4.96
N PRO A 54 15.88 -12.05 -5.27
CA PRO A 54 17.04 -12.54 -6.02
C PRO A 54 16.96 -12.20 -7.50
N THR A 55 15.76 -11.96 -8.03
CA THR A 55 15.55 -11.68 -9.45
C THR A 55 15.53 -10.18 -9.77
N GLY A 56 15.54 -9.32 -8.74
CA GLY A 56 15.35 -7.88 -8.93
C GLY A 56 13.93 -7.49 -9.41
N ALA A 57 12.95 -8.38 -9.26
CA ALA A 57 11.55 -8.07 -9.58
C ALA A 57 10.98 -6.98 -8.66
N LEU A 58 11.46 -6.91 -7.41
CA LEU A 58 11.33 -5.76 -6.54
C LEU A 58 12.62 -4.95 -6.67
N ALA A 59 12.51 -3.66 -6.94
CA ALA A 59 13.64 -2.78 -7.15
C ALA A 59 13.44 -1.45 -6.41
N TYR A 60 14.55 -0.83 -6.04
CA TYR A 60 14.56 0.56 -5.60
C TYR A 60 14.23 1.48 -6.76
N GLY A 61 13.49 2.52 -6.47
CA GLY A 61 13.34 3.62 -7.41
C GLY A 61 12.08 3.56 -8.27
N GLY A 62 11.34 4.61 -8.13
CA GLY A 62 10.28 5.13 -8.97
C GLY A 62 10.52 6.64 -9.12
N PRO A 63 9.58 7.40 -9.68
CA PRO A 63 9.65 8.86 -9.72
C PRO A 63 9.73 9.51 -8.33
N ARG A 64 9.39 8.75 -7.29
CA ARG A 64 9.55 9.07 -5.86
C ARG A 64 10.27 7.92 -5.17
N GLU A 65 11.13 8.23 -4.22
CA GLU A 65 11.83 7.23 -3.39
C GLU A 65 10.88 6.33 -2.61
N ARG A 66 9.70 6.87 -2.22
CA ARG A 66 8.65 6.20 -1.48
C ARG A 66 7.36 6.32 -2.28
N ASP A 67 6.99 5.27 -2.98
CA ASP A 67 5.76 5.22 -3.77
C ASP A 67 5.25 3.79 -3.92
N LEU A 68 4.41 3.36 -2.98
CA LEU A 68 3.74 2.06 -3.04
C LEU A 68 2.35 2.16 -3.67
N GLY A 69 1.82 3.38 -3.79
CA GLY A 69 0.48 3.62 -4.29
C GLY A 69 -0.12 4.92 -3.77
N VAL A 70 -1.43 4.98 -3.74
CA VAL A 70 -2.17 6.11 -3.19
C VAL A 70 -3.39 5.61 -2.41
N ALA A 71 -3.67 6.26 -1.28
CA ALA A 71 -4.88 5.98 -0.53
C ALA A 71 -6.11 6.55 -1.25
N VAL A 72 -7.21 5.81 -1.23
CA VAL A 72 -8.49 6.20 -1.81
C VAL A 72 -9.58 6.00 -0.77
N VAL A 73 -10.44 7.00 -0.58
CA VAL A 73 -11.58 6.93 0.34
C VAL A 73 -12.74 6.20 -0.32
N VAL A 74 -13.29 5.21 0.37
CA VAL A 74 -14.47 4.43 -0.06
C VAL A 74 -15.69 5.00 0.67
N LYS A 75 -16.52 5.76 -0.04
CA LYS A 75 -17.62 6.56 0.54
C LYS A 75 -18.60 5.75 1.36
N ASP A 76 -19.09 4.68 0.76
CA ASP A 76 -20.12 3.81 1.33
C ASP A 76 -19.58 2.90 2.44
N ALA A 77 -18.26 2.76 2.57
CA ALA A 77 -17.61 2.08 3.68
C ALA A 77 -17.09 3.05 4.76
N CYS A 78 -16.82 4.31 4.42
CA CYS A 78 -16.24 5.28 5.34
C CYS A 78 -17.28 5.86 6.30
N VAL A 79 -17.10 5.65 7.61
CA VAL A 79 -18.03 6.17 8.65
C VAL A 79 -18.09 7.69 8.70
N ALA A 80 -17.06 8.40 8.24
CA ALA A 80 -17.10 9.88 8.17
C ALA A 80 -18.10 10.40 7.13
N TRP A 81 -18.54 9.56 6.20
CA TRP A 81 -19.54 9.91 5.19
C TRP A 81 -20.97 9.71 5.70
N ASP A 82 -21.19 8.85 6.70
CA ASP A 82 -22.50 8.68 7.34
C ASP A 82 -22.62 9.55 8.59
N TRP A 83 -21.57 9.56 9.40
CA TRP A 83 -21.53 10.25 10.68
C TRP A 83 -20.30 11.13 10.70
N ALA A 84 -20.46 12.42 10.82
CA ALA A 84 -19.35 13.36 10.97
C ALA A 84 -18.46 13.00 12.17
N GLY A 85 -17.15 13.26 12.05
CA GLY A 85 -16.22 13.24 13.18
C GLY A 85 -15.21 12.08 13.24
N CYS A 86 -15.15 11.17 12.25
CA CYS A 86 -14.06 10.20 12.18
C CYS A 86 -12.86 10.81 11.45
N THR A 87 -11.75 11.05 12.17
CA THR A 87 -10.52 11.68 11.66
C THR A 87 -9.31 10.75 11.71
N VAL A 88 -9.49 9.49 12.11
CA VAL A 88 -8.40 8.54 12.43
C VAL A 88 -7.37 8.44 11.31
N CYS A 89 -7.80 8.32 10.05
CA CYS A 89 -6.88 8.18 8.92
C CYS A 89 -6.02 9.44 8.70
N LYS A 90 -6.53 10.63 8.99
CA LYS A 90 -5.78 11.89 8.94
C LYS A 90 -4.82 12.01 10.13
N ASP A 91 -5.30 11.71 11.35
CA ASP A 91 -4.52 11.91 12.58
C ASP A 91 -3.34 10.94 12.68
N GLU A 92 -3.49 9.73 12.13
CA GLU A 92 -2.46 8.69 12.09
C GLU A 92 -1.57 8.73 10.83
N CYS A 93 -1.85 9.64 9.89
CA CYS A 93 -1.04 9.74 8.67
C CYS A 93 0.35 10.28 8.98
N PRO A 94 1.44 9.53 8.65
CA PRO A 94 2.80 9.98 8.92
C PRO A 94 3.26 11.10 7.96
N VAL A 95 2.53 11.31 6.87
CA VAL A 95 2.86 12.32 5.85
C VAL A 95 1.95 13.52 6.03
N GLU A 96 2.54 14.63 6.48
CA GLU A 96 1.80 15.88 6.68
C GLU A 96 1.16 16.37 5.37
N GLY A 97 -0.11 16.74 5.42
CA GLY A 97 -0.86 17.22 4.27
C GLY A 97 -1.34 16.15 3.30
N ALA A 98 -0.96 14.87 3.45
CA ALA A 98 -1.41 13.80 2.56
C ALA A 98 -2.90 13.48 2.72
N ILE A 99 -3.46 13.70 3.92
CA ILE A 99 -4.90 13.60 4.19
C ILE A 99 -5.35 14.86 4.92
N THR A 100 -6.34 15.55 4.38
CA THR A 100 -7.02 16.70 5.01
C THR A 100 -8.47 16.36 5.25
N LEU A 101 -9.22 17.28 5.88
CA LEU A 101 -10.67 17.18 6.04
C LEU A 101 -11.34 18.28 5.22
N ASP A 102 -12.51 17.98 4.68
CA ASP A 102 -13.39 18.97 4.05
C ASP A 102 -14.24 19.72 5.10
N ASP A 103 -15.11 20.61 4.64
CA ASP A 103 -16.02 21.41 5.50
C ASP A 103 -17.05 20.56 6.27
N HIS A 104 -17.11 19.24 6.01
CA HIS A 104 -18.01 18.29 6.66
C HIS A 104 -17.23 17.25 7.48
N ASP A 105 -15.96 17.52 7.80
CA ASP A 105 -15.06 16.62 8.51
C ASP A 105 -14.83 15.27 7.78
N ARG A 106 -14.91 15.25 6.46
CA ARG A 106 -14.68 14.06 5.63
C ARG A 106 -13.23 14.02 5.14
N PRO A 107 -12.59 12.87 5.11
CA PRO A 107 -11.20 12.76 4.65
C PRO A 107 -11.09 13.01 3.14
N VAL A 108 -10.11 13.85 2.79
CA VAL A 108 -9.68 14.15 1.42
C VAL A 108 -8.23 13.77 1.28
N VAL A 109 -7.93 12.86 0.37
CA VAL A 109 -6.56 12.40 0.10
C VAL A 109 -5.94 13.28 -0.99
N HIS A 110 -4.69 13.66 -0.77
CA HIS A 110 -3.85 14.41 -1.72
C HIS A 110 -2.81 13.46 -2.33
N PRO A 111 -3.05 12.96 -3.56
CA PRO A 111 -2.18 11.95 -4.19
C PRO A 111 -0.74 12.39 -4.36
N GLU A 112 -0.51 13.69 -4.50
CA GLU A 112 0.82 14.27 -4.67
C GLU A 112 1.70 14.15 -3.42
N TYR A 113 1.12 14.03 -2.22
CA TYR A 113 1.84 13.85 -0.96
C TYR A 113 1.81 12.41 -0.47
N CYS A 114 0.78 11.63 -0.84
CA CYS A 114 0.60 10.27 -0.37
C CYS A 114 1.69 9.34 -0.93
N ASP A 115 2.35 8.57 -0.06
CA ASP A 115 3.37 7.57 -0.41
C ASP A 115 2.83 6.14 -0.46
N GLY A 116 1.56 5.92 -0.06
CA GLY A 116 0.92 4.61 -0.09
C GLY A 116 1.39 3.66 1.00
N CYS A 117 1.91 4.17 2.13
CA CYS A 117 2.43 3.33 3.23
C CYS A 117 1.39 2.39 3.88
N GLY A 118 0.10 2.65 3.68
CA GLY A 118 -0.99 1.81 4.20
C GLY A 118 -1.37 2.09 5.66
N LYS A 119 -0.76 3.07 6.34
CA LYS A 119 -1.09 3.37 7.74
C LYS A 119 -2.57 3.72 7.93
N CYS A 120 -3.13 4.55 7.06
CA CYS A 120 -4.53 4.94 7.10
C CYS A 120 -5.50 3.76 6.91
N GLU A 121 -5.15 2.79 6.05
CA GLU A 121 -5.91 1.57 5.83
C GLU A 121 -5.82 0.64 7.04
N GLN A 122 -4.61 0.44 7.60
CA GLN A 122 -4.39 -0.37 8.79
C GLN A 122 -5.27 0.09 9.97
N VAL A 123 -5.27 1.38 10.27
CA VAL A 123 -5.96 1.94 11.45
C VAL A 123 -7.43 2.25 11.23
N CYS A 124 -7.95 2.09 10.03
CA CYS A 124 -9.32 2.42 9.69
C CYS A 124 -10.33 1.60 10.52
N PRO A 125 -11.19 2.22 11.33
CA PRO A 125 -12.14 1.50 12.17
C PRO A 125 -13.45 1.14 11.47
N SER A 126 -13.63 1.50 10.20
CA SER A 126 -14.92 1.40 9.49
C SER A 126 -15.53 0.01 9.55
N ALA A 127 -14.77 -1.05 9.24
CA ALA A 127 -15.26 -2.42 9.29
C ALA A 127 -15.75 -2.81 10.69
N SER A 128 -15.07 -2.38 11.77
CA SER A 128 -15.47 -2.66 13.13
C SER A 128 -16.70 -1.86 13.56
N LEU A 129 -16.78 -0.59 13.17
CA LEU A 129 -17.90 0.30 13.51
C LEU A 129 -19.17 -0.03 12.74
N ARG A 130 -19.03 -0.67 11.58
CA ARG A 130 -20.13 -1.13 10.73
C ARG A 130 -20.41 -2.63 10.83
N ALA A 131 -19.88 -3.30 11.85
CA ALA A 131 -20.07 -4.75 12.04
C ALA A 131 -21.54 -5.20 12.14
N TYR A 132 -22.47 -4.28 12.34
CA TYR A 132 -23.92 -4.52 12.29
C TYR A 132 -24.47 -4.61 10.85
N ASP A 133 -23.73 -4.16 9.86
CA ASP A 133 -24.09 -4.20 8.43
C ASP A 133 -23.16 -5.19 7.70
N ALA A 134 -23.64 -6.42 7.53
CA ALA A 134 -22.88 -7.48 6.88
C ALA A 134 -22.54 -7.20 5.40
N SER A 135 -23.09 -6.12 4.82
CA SER A 135 -22.74 -5.71 3.45
C SER A 135 -21.45 -4.90 3.37
N VAL A 136 -20.93 -4.43 4.51
CA VAL A 136 -19.71 -3.61 4.57
C VAL A 136 -18.55 -4.42 5.13
N GLU A 137 -17.86 -5.14 4.28
CA GLU A 137 -16.63 -5.86 4.62
C GLU A 137 -15.38 -5.00 4.45
N ASP A 138 -15.49 -3.90 3.69
CA ASP A 138 -14.37 -3.05 3.30
C ASP A 138 -14.03 -1.98 4.33
N LYS A 139 -12.77 -1.55 4.34
CA LYS A 139 -12.32 -0.38 5.07
C LYS A 139 -12.75 0.91 4.36
N GLY A 140 -12.99 1.97 5.11
CA GLY A 140 -13.40 3.27 4.56
C GLY A 140 -12.29 4.03 3.82
N ILE A 141 -11.06 3.51 3.85
CA ILE A 141 -9.91 3.99 3.08
C ILE A 141 -9.00 2.81 2.76
N VAL A 142 -8.56 2.72 1.51
CA VAL A 142 -7.72 1.62 1.01
C VAL A 142 -6.59 2.18 0.15
N VAL A 143 -5.47 1.46 0.10
CA VAL A 143 -4.36 1.83 -0.78
C VAL A 143 -4.46 1.05 -2.09
N VAL A 144 -4.37 1.76 -3.19
CA VAL A 144 -4.40 1.21 -4.55
C VAL A 144 -3.16 1.61 -5.32
N SER A 145 -2.83 0.86 -6.37
CA SER A 145 -1.75 1.26 -7.28
C SER A 145 -2.03 2.64 -7.88
N ARG A 146 -1.03 3.49 -7.95
CA ARG A 146 -1.13 4.82 -8.57
C ARG A 146 -1.53 4.78 -10.05
N SER A 147 -1.23 3.68 -10.74
CA SER A 147 -1.65 3.47 -12.12
C SER A 147 -3.11 3.01 -12.26
N SER A 148 -3.81 2.72 -11.17
CA SER A 148 -5.21 2.31 -11.22
C SER A 148 -6.14 3.47 -11.58
N GLU A 149 -7.25 3.17 -12.22
CA GLU A 149 -8.29 4.19 -12.50
C GLU A 149 -8.88 4.77 -11.20
N ALA A 150 -8.92 3.99 -10.11
CA ALA A 150 -9.36 4.45 -8.81
C ALA A 150 -8.43 5.54 -8.23
N ALA A 151 -7.12 5.43 -8.47
CA ALA A 151 -6.14 6.43 -8.07
C ALA A 151 -6.25 7.74 -8.85
N GLN A 152 -6.79 7.69 -10.06
CA GLN A 152 -6.96 8.86 -10.95
C GLN A 152 -8.31 9.55 -10.73
N ALA A 153 -9.24 8.91 -10.01
CA ALA A 153 -10.48 9.55 -9.62
C ALA A 153 -10.18 10.65 -8.60
N THR A 154 -10.48 11.89 -8.96
CA THR A 154 -10.43 13.02 -8.04
C THR A 154 -11.57 12.90 -7.03
N GLY A 155 -11.24 12.45 -5.82
CA GLY A 155 -12.19 12.32 -4.72
C GLY A 155 -12.43 10.88 -4.28
N ALA A 156 -13.42 10.71 -3.39
CA ALA A 156 -13.78 9.41 -2.85
C ALA A 156 -14.61 8.59 -3.87
N VAL A 157 -14.40 7.28 -3.90
CA VAL A 157 -15.08 6.33 -4.79
C VAL A 157 -16.10 5.49 -4.02
N SER A 158 -17.05 4.82 -4.71
CA SER A 158 -17.91 3.82 -4.10
C SER A 158 -17.23 2.45 -4.03
N SER A 159 -17.73 1.54 -3.16
CA SER A 159 -17.25 0.16 -3.07
C SER A 159 -17.41 -0.57 -4.41
N GLU A 160 -18.49 -0.33 -5.15
CA GLU A 160 -18.74 -0.92 -6.45
C GLU A 160 -17.72 -0.42 -7.50
N GLU A 161 -17.43 0.88 -7.52
CA GLU A 161 -16.38 1.46 -8.36
C GLU A 161 -15.00 0.90 -8.01
N LEU A 162 -14.71 0.74 -6.72
CA LEU A 162 -13.45 0.16 -6.26
C LEU A 162 -13.32 -1.29 -6.70
N ALA A 163 -14.35 -2.12 -6.53
CA ALA A 163 -14.34 -3.52 -6.94
C ALA A 163 -14.13 -3.71 -8.45
N SER A 164 -14.78 -2.86 -9.27
CA SER A 164 -14.61 -2.88 -10.73
C SER A 164 -13.21 -2.42 -11.16
N LYS A 165 -12.57 -1.56 -10.37
CA LYS A 165 -11.27 -0.92 -10.65
C LYS A 165 -10.11 -1.51 -9.85
N ARG A 166 -10.36 -2.50 -8.97
CA ARG A 166 -9.34 -3.35 -8.35
C ARG A 166 -8.74 -4.28 -9.41
N THR A 167 -8.24 -3.70 -10.48
CA THR A 167 -7.28 -4.39 -11.31
C THR A 167 -6.06 -4.58 -10.43
N VAL A 168 -5.85 -5.83 -10.01
CA VAL A 168 -4.68 -6.27 -9.27
C VAL A 168 -3.48 -5.55 -9.87
N ALA A 169 -2.93 -4.61 -9.15
CA ALA A 169 -1.68 -4.00 -9.51
C ALA A 169 -0.61 -5.06 -9.28
N VAL A 170 -0.57 -6.03 -10.21
CA VAL A 170 0.63 -6.84 -10.40
C VAL A 170 1.75 -5.84 -10.51
N ALA A 171 2.71 -5.95 -9.60
CA ALA A 171 3.88 -5.11 -9.55
C ALA A 171 4.35 -4.87 -10.99
N GLN A 172 4.01 -3.74 -11.57
CA GLN A 172 4.61 -3.29 -12.80
C GLN A 172 6.01 -2.87 -12.37
N ALA A 173 6.90 -3.89 -12.32
CA ALA A 173 8.30 -3.66 -12.21
C ALA A 173 8.66 -2.66 -13.30
N ASN A 174 9.05 -1.45 -12.90
CA ASN A 174 9.55 -0.45 -13.81
C ASN A 174 10.70 -1.07 -14.60
N ALA A 175 10.42 -1.39 -15.86
CA ALA A 175 11.45 -1.71 -16.82
C ALA A 175 12.17 -0.40 -17.15
N ALA A 176 13.36 -0.24 -16.61
CA ALA A 176 14.46 0.56 -17.10
C ALA A 176 15.15 1.37 -15.97
N SER A 177 16.17 0.76 -15.37
CA SER A 177 17.46 1.45 -15.17
C SER A 177 18.53 0.44 -14.75
N PRO A 178 19.77 0.52 -15.25
CA PRO A 178 20.83 -0.39 -14.88
C PRO A 178 21.23 -0.15 -13.41
N HIS A 179 21.36 -1.24 -12.66
CA HIS A 179 21.79 -1.28 -11.28
C HIS A 179 23.11 -0.51 -11.08
N THR A 180 23.04 0.64 -10.47
CA THR A 180 24.12 1.12 -9.62
C THR A 180 23.73 0.81 -8.19
N LYS A 181 24.50 -0.03 -7.50
CA LYS A 181 24.38 -0.26 -6.07
C LYS A 181 24.56 1.07 -5.35
N GLY A 182 23.46 1.74 -5.06
CA GLY A 182 23.44 2.97 -4.29
C GLY A 182 23.67 2.66 -2.82
N VAL A 183 24.66 3.32 -2.26
CA VAL A 183 24.97 3.33 -0.82
C VAL A 183 23.74 3.86 -0.07
N HIS A 184 23.32 3.12 0.95
CA HIS A 184 22.25 3.54 1.87
C HIS A 184 22.62 4.88 2.51
N PRO A 185 21.74 5.91 2.57
CA PRO A 185 22.07 7.23 3.10
C PRO A 185 22.41 7.24 4.60
N ASP A 186 22.13 6.17 5.32
CA ASP A 186 22.32 6.09 6.78
C ASP A 186 23.56 5.31 7.24
N GLY A 187 24.57 5.10 6.38
CA GLY A 187 25.94 4.74 6.77
C GLY A 187 26.12 3.53 7.69
N HIS A 188 25.19 2.57 7.75
CA HIS A 188 25.39 1.33 8.49
C HIS A 188 26.12 0.31 7.62
N ASP A 189 27.44 0.32 7.75
CA ASP A 189 28.35 -0.71 7.24
C ASP A 189 28.13 -2.03 7.99
N ALA A 190 27.54 -3.00 7.30
CA ALA A 190 27.31 -4.33 7.82
C ALA A 190 28.54 -5.25 7.64
N THR A 191 29.73 -4.76 8.01
CA THR A 191 30.89 -5.62 8.20
C THR A 191 31.13 -5.82 9.70
N ARG A 192 30.40 -6.75 10.32
CA ARG A 192 30.83 -7.36 11.56
C ARG A 192 31.48 -8.68 11.26
N GLU A 193 32.80 -8.64 11.37
CA GLU A 193 33.70 -9.76 11.29
C GLU A 193 33.29 -10.92 12.22
N ALA A 194 33.29 -12.12 11.63
CA ALA A 194 33.38 -13.35 12.39
C ALA A 194 34.83 -13.47 12.91
N GLY A 195 35.01 -13.43 14.20
CA GLY A 195 36.30 -13.55 14.86
C GLY A 195 36.20 -14.32 16.17
N ALA A 196 36.77 -15.54 16.14
CA ALA A 196 37.28 -16.39 17.23
C ALA A 196 36.32 -16.72 18.39
#